data_34c7114341d8fac23635253365e33a7f
#
_entry.id   34c7114341d8fac23635253365e33a7f
#
_cell.length_a   1.000
_cell.length_b   1.000
_cell.length_c   1.000
_cell.angle_alpha   90.00
_cell.angle_beta   90.00
_cell.angle_gamma   90.00
#
_symmetry.space_group_name_H-M   'P 1'
#
loop_
_entity.id
_entity.type
_entity.pdbx_description
1 polymer ?
#
loop_
_entity_poly.entity_id
_entity_poly.type
_entity_poly.pdbx_seq_one_letter_code
_entity_poly.pdbx_strand_id
1 'polypeptide(L)'
;DSFKELYRIHLTGSFFVVRAKSNLKCKFCKWKRRMPKNILSDAEVKLIGYTSEKKYPESFRVICFYDEENDREFTFLTNAKHISALDIANLYKKRWFVELFFKWLKQHLKIKRFWGTTENAVRIQISVAIITYCLVAIVQYDMQLNRSTYEVLQILSISLTDKTHLQELFNKTNFNDVKEQFNPLIPGLFD
;
A
#
# COMPACT_ATOMS: atom_id res chain seq x y z
N ASP A 1 -20.44 -5.99 -4.60
CA ASP A 1 -21.31 -5.10 -3.85
C ASP A 1 -20.60 -4.62 -2.57
N SER A 2 -20.04 -3.42 -2.57
CA SER A 2 -19.08 -2.98 -1.56
C SER A 2 -19.62 -3.01 -0.11
N PHE A 3 -20.88 -2.64 0.15
CA PHE A 3 -21.42 -2.64 1.51
C PHE A 3 -21.65 -4.03 2.09
N LYS A 4 -22.04 -5.01 1.28
CA LYS A 4 -22.16 -6.40 1.71
C LYS A 4 -20.80 -6.96 2.13
N GLU A 5 -19.74 -6.63 1.41
CA GLU A 5 -18.38 -7.05 1.73
C GLU A 5 -17.85 -6.36 3.00
N LEU A 6 -18.11 -5.06 3.18
CA LEU A 6 -17.77 -4.34 4.41
C LEU A 6 -18.49 -4.94 5.63
N TYR A 7 -19.74 -5.36 5.46
CA TYR A 7 -20.47 -6.02 6.53
C TYR A 7 -19.91 -7.41 6.85
N ARG A 8 -19.48 -8.17 5.83
CA ARG A 8 -18.79 -9.44 6.03
C ARG A 8 -17.50 -9.26 6.85
N ILE A 9 -16.71 -8.23 6.54
CA ILE A 9 -15.49 -7.88 7.31
C ILE A 9 -15.88 -7.51 8.75
N HIS A 10 -16.93 -6.70 8.93
CA HIS A 10 -17.40 -6.33 10.27
C HIS A 10 -17.77 -7.55 11.12
N LEU A 11 -18.50 -8.51 10.54
CA LEU A 11 -18.91 -9.74 11.24
C LEU A 11 -17.75 -10.63 11.67
N THR A 12 -16.57 -10.55 11.02
CA THR A 12 -15.36 -11.25 11.46
C THR A 12 -14.65 -10.57 12.63
N GLY A 13 -15.18 -9.46 13.15
CA GLY A 13 -14.51 -8.65 14.17
C GLY A 13 -13.35 -7.79 13.64
N SER A 14 -13.14 -7.79 12.32
CA SER A 14 -12.08 -7.01 11.67
C SER A 14 -12.53 -5.58 11.40
N PHE A 15 -11.54 -4.66 11.31
CA PHE A 15 -11.80 -3.26 11.00
C PHE A 15 -11.51 -2.96 9.55
N PHE A 16 -12.23 -1.98 9.02
CA PHE A 16 -11.97 -1.42 7.70
C PHE A 16 -11.87 0.10 7.75
N VAL A 17 -11.07 0.65 6.85
CA VAL A 17 -11.03 2.08 6.52
C VAL A 17 -11.10 2.20 5.01
N VAL A 18 -12.17 2.81 4.50
CA VAL A 18 -12.37 2.99 3.06
C VAL A 18 -12.77 4.43 2.75
N ARG A 19 -12.44 4.90 1.55
CA ARG A 19 -12.90 6.21 1.08
C ARG A 19 -14.37 6.15 0.72
N ALA A 20 -15.16 7.10 1.21
CA ALA A 20 -16.57 7.26 0.83
C ALA A 20 -16.69 7.71 -0.62
N LYS A 21 -17.73 7.24 -1.30
CA LYS A 21 -18.13 7.81 -2.58
C LYS A 21 -18.94 9.09 -2.32
N SER A 22 -18.88 10.04 -3.26
CA SER A 22 -19.60 11.33 -3.15
C SER A 22 -21.12 11.19 -3.04
N ASN A 23 -21.68 10.09 -3.51
CA ASN A 23 -23.13 9.80 -3.48
C ASN A 23 -23.57 8.98 -2.27
N LEU A 24 -22.79 8.93 -1.19
CA LEU A 24 -23.14 8.22 0.03
C LEU A 24 -24.41 8.82 0.65
N LYS A 25 -25.47 7.99 0.79
CA LYS A 25 -26.70 8.36 1.48
C LYS A 25 -26.72 7.75 2.87
N CYS A 26 -26.64 8.59 3.90
CA CYS A 26 -26.64 8.16 5.29
C CYS A 26 -27.42 9.12 6.19
N LYS A 27 -27.91 8.58 7.31
CA LYS A 27 -28.52 9.34 8.40
C LYS A 27 -27.53 9.46 9.54
N PHE A 28 -27.33 10.68 10.03
CA PHE A 28 -26.48 10.95 11.18
C PHE A 28 -27.16 10.49 12.47
N CYS A 29 -26.42 9.77 13.30
CA CYS A 29 -26.87 9.27 14.59
C CYS A 29 -26.25 10.04 15.75
N LYS A 30 -24.93 10.28 15.70
CA LYS A 30 -24.17 10.99 16.72
C LYS A 30 -23.07 11.82 16.09
N TRP A 31 -22.76 12.98 16.67
CA TRP A 31 -21.69 13.87 16.27
C TRP A 31 -20.69 14.03 17.42
N LYS A 32 -19.40 14.09 17.10
CA LYS A 32 -18.38 14.53 18.04
C LYS A 32 -18.22 16.05 17.94
N ARG A 33 -18.22 16.73 19.09
CA ARG A 33 -18.21 18.21 19.13
C ARG A 33 -16.81 18.83 19.11
N ARG A 34 -15.78 18.10 19.56
CA ARG A 34 -14.39 18.60 19.59
C ARG A 34 -13.56 17.78 18.62
N MET A 35 -13.06 18.44 17.58
CA MET A 35 -12.26 17.83 16.54
C MET A 35 -10.80 18.24 16.69
N PRO A 36 -9.83 17.33 16.49
CA PRO A 36 -8.44 17.69 16.32
C PRO A 36 -8.25 18.47 15.02
N LYS A 37 -7.10 19.15 14.90
CA LYS A 37 -6.72 19.86 13.67
C LYS A 37 -6.88 18.92 12.47
N ASN A 38 -7.35 19.47 11.36
CA ASN A 38 -7.56 18.76 10.08
C ASN A 38 -8.72 17.73 10.05
N ILE A 39 -9.41 17.49 11.15
CA ILE A 39 -10.66 16.72 11.15
C ILE A 39 -11.83 17.68 11.06
N LEU A 40 -12.51 17.69 9.92
CA LEU A 40 -13.65 18.56 9.67
C LEU A 40 -14.94 18.01 10.33
N SER A 41 -15.10 16.69 10.34
CA SER A 41 -16.22 16.04 11.02
C SER A 41 -15.89 14.60 11.40
N ASP A 42 -16.53 14.10 12.48
CA ASP A 42 -16.47 12.72 12.94
C ASP A 42 -17.86 12.36 13.46
N ALA A 43 -18.58 11.55 12.75
CA ALA A 43 -19.96 11.22 13.04
C ALA A 43 -20.25 9.73 12.90
N GLU A 44 -21.13 9.23 13.76
CA GLU A 44 -21.74 7.91 13.61
C GLU A 44 -22.97 8.01 12.73
N VAL A 45 -23.06 7.15 11.72
CA VAL A 45 -24.13 7.18 10.72
C VAL A 45 -24.70 5.79 10.46
N LYS A 46 -25.91 5.75 9.92
CA LYS A 46 -26.53 4.55 9.32
C LYS A 46 -26.83 4.81 7.85
N LEU A 47 -26.72 3.77 7.03
CA LEU A 47 -27.14 3.87 5.64
C LEU A 47 -28.62 4.18 5.54
N ILE A 48 -29.03 4.90 4.49
CA ILE A 48 -30.41 5.15 4.12
C ILE A 48 -30.69 4.45 2.79
N GLY A 49 -31.88 3.85 2.71
CA GLY A 49 -32.38 3.19 1.51
C GLY A 49 -32.49 1.68 1.68
N TYR A 50 -33.64 1.17 1.27
CA TYR A 50 -34.08 -0.21 1.47
C TYR A 50 -33.01 -1.27 1.14
N THR A 51 -32.29 -1.08 0.04
CA THR A 51 -31.24 -2.02 -0.39
C THR A 51 -29.94 -1.85 0.40
N SER A 52 -29.57 -0.63 0.74
CA SER A 52 -28.30 -0.33 1.42
C SER A 52 -28.37 -0.70 2.91
N GLU A 53 -29.47 -0.41 3.56
CA GLU A 53 -29.71 -0.79 4.98
C GLU A 53 -29.65 -2.30 5.18
N LYS A 54 -30.21 -3.08 4.25
CA LYS A 54 -30.12 -4.55 4.31
C LYS A 54 -28.71 -5.08 4.14
N LYS A 55 -27.85 -4.37 3.38
CA LYS A 55 -26.47 -4.78 3.13
C LYS A 55 -25.53 -4.47 4.28
N TYR A 56 -25.80 -3.40 5.03
CA TYR A 56 -25.08 -3.02 6.23
C TYR A 56 -26.06 -2.41 7.24
N PRO A 57 -26.68 -3.23 8.11
CA PRO A 57 -27.75 -2.78 9.01
C PRO A 57 -27.23 -1.99 10.22
N GLU A 58 -25.95 -2.09 10.54
CA GLU A 58 -25.34 -1.44 11.70
C GLU A 58 -24.86 -0.03 11.40
N SER A 59 -24.54 0.70 12.46
CA SER A 59 -23.92 2.02 12.35
C SER A 59 -22.42 1.89 12.12
N PHE A 60 -21.87 2.80 11.34
CA PHE A 60 -20.44 2.99 11.14
C PHE A 60 -20.08 4.47 11.31
N ARG A 61 -18.81 4.79 11.29
CA ARG A 61 -18.26 6.14 11.42
C ARG A 61 -17.98 6.74 10.06
N VAL A 62 -18.31 8.01 9.90
CA VAL A 62 -17.90 8.87 8.79
C VAL A 62 -16.99 9.96 9.33
N ILE A 63 -15.80 10.07 8.78
CA ILE A 63 -14.78 11.03 9.17
C ILE A 63 -14.40 11.86 7.94
N CYS A 64 -14.58 13.19 8.01
CA CYS A 64 -14.06 14.11 7.02
C CYS A 64 -12.70 14.65 7.49
N PHE A 65 -11.70 14.48 6.66
CA PHE A 65 -10.33 14.89 6.91
C PHE A 65 -9.87 15.85 5.81
N TYR A 66 -9.26 16.95 6.20
CA TYR A 66 -8.62 17.90 5.29
C TYR A 66 -7.11 17.67 5.26
N ASP A 67 -6.59 17.36 4.09
CA ASP A 67 -5.17 17.18 3.84
C ASP A 67 -4.56 18.52 3.39
N GLU A 68 -3.94 19.24 4.32
CA GLU A 68 -3.31 20.55 4.06
C GLU A 68 -2.17 20.45 3.03
N GLU A 69 -1.44 19.33 2.97
CA GLU A 69 -0.31 19.16 2.05
C GLU A 69 -0.75 19.11 0.57
N ASN A 70 -1.93 18.53 0.33
CA ASN A 70 -2.45 18.32 -1.02
C ASN A 70 -3.68 19.17 -1.32
N ASP A 71 -4.12 20.03 -0.40
CA ASP A 71 -5.33 20.86 -0.50
C ASP A 71 -6.56 20.03 -0.92
N ARG A 72 -6.84 18.96 -0.16
CA ARG A 72 -7.89 17.99 -0.51
C ARG A 72 -8.66 17.50 0.71
N GLU A 73 -9.95 17.32 0.51
CA GLU A 73 -10.82 16.68 1.49
C GLU A 73 -10.99 15.19 1.20
N PHE A 74 -10.96 14.40 2.25
CA PHE A 74 -11.23 12.98 2.21
C PHE A 74 -12.33 12.64 3.19
N THR A 75 -13.28 11.82 2.74
CA THR A 75 -14.29 11.25 3.60
C THR A 75 -14.03 9.76 3.75
N PHE A 76 -13.84 9.30 4.98
CA PHE A 76 -13.58 7.91 5.31
C PHE A 76 -14.80 7.27 5.98
N LEU A 77 -15.03 6.00 5.64
CA LEU A 77 -15.96 5.12 6.33
C LEU A 77 -15.17 4.09 7.13
N THR A 78 -15.55 3.85 8.37
CA THR A 78 -14.92 2.85 9.22
C THR A 78 -15.91 2.29 10.26
N ASN A 79 -15.73 1.02 10.64
CA ASN A 79 -16.39 0.43 11.81
C ASN A 79 -15.54 0.54 13.08
N ALA A 80 -14.31 1.05 13.01
CA ALA A 80 -13.41 1.22 14.15
C ALA A 80 -13.85 2.43 15.01
N LYS A 81 -14.67 2.18 16.04
CA LYS A 81 -15.20 3.24 16.92
C LYS A 81 -14.19 3.69 17.98
N HIS A 82 -13.21 2.85 18.33
CA HIS A 82 -12.20 3.09 19.37
C HIS A 82 -10.94 3.80 18.88
N ILE A 83 -10.69 3.83 17.55
CA ILE A 83 -9.51 4.49 16.96
C ILE A 83 -9.78 5.98 16.79
N SER A 84 -8.78 6.85 17.02
CA SER A 84 -8.93 8.28 16.82
C SER A 84 -9.19 8.62 15.35
N ALA A 85 -9.86 9.76 15.08
CA ALA A 85 -10.14 10.19 13.70
C ALA A 85 -8.84 10.49 12.93
N LEU A 86 -7.84 11.02 13.62
CA LEU A 86 -6.53 11.30 13.03
C LEU A 86 -5.78 10.01 12.67
N ASP A 87 -5.84 8.99 13.54
CA ASP A 87 -5.21 7.70 13.24
C ASP A 87 -5.89 6.98 12.07
N ILE A 88 -7.22 7.11 11.94
CA ILE A 88 -7.96 6.60 10.77
C ILE A 88 -7.46 7.28 9.48
N ALA A 89 -7.27 8.60 9.49
CA ALA A 89 -6.73 9.33 8.34
C ALA A 89 -5.29 8.90 8.02
N ASN A 90 -4.45 8.73 9.04
CA ASN A 90 -3.07 8.25 8.90
C ASN A 90 -3.01 6.81 8.37
N LEU A 91 -3.87 5.92 8.85
CA LEU A 91 -3.99 4.55 8.32
C LEU A 91 -4.35 4.56 6.83
N TYR A 92 -5.27 5.43 6.43
CA TYR A 92 -5.61 5.55 5.01
C TYR A 92 -4.46 6.13 4.16
N LYS A 93 -3.72 7.12 4.67
CA LYS A 93 -2.50 7.62 3.99
C LYS A 93 -1.49 6.49 3.74
N LYS A 94 -1.32 5.55 4.68
CA LYS A 94 -0.44 4.39 4.53
C LYS A 94 -0.84 3.44 3.39
N ARG A 95 -2.10 3.44 2.95
CA ARG A 95 -2.55 2.68 1.77
C ARG A 95 -1.74 3.04 0.52
N TRP A 96 -1.29 4.28 0.41
CA TRP A 96 -0.46 4.72 -0.71
C TRP A 96 0.86 3.94 -0.83
N PHE A 97 1.40 3.45 0.29
CA PHE A 97 2.60 2.60 0.25
C PHE A 97 2.38 1.30 -0.53
N VAL A 98 1.16 0.77 -0.56
CA VAL A 98 0.81 -0.41 -1.38
C VAL A 98 0.94 -0.08 -2.87
N GLU A 99 0.49 1.10 -3.28
CA GLU A 99 0.62 1.57 -4.67
C GLU A 99 2.08 1.81 -5.04
N LEU A 100 2.86 2.43 -4.15
CA LEU A 100 4.30 2.62 -4.32
C LEU A 100 5.04 1.28 -4.40
N PHE A 101 4.67 0.31 -3.57
CA PHE A 101 5.20 -1.04 -3.61
C PHE A 101 4.97 -1.71 -4.97
N PHE A 102 3.73 -1.73 -5.46
CA PHE A 102 3.45 -2.29 -6.79
C PHE A 102 4.10 -1.52 -7.93
N LYS A 103 4.21 -0.19 -7.82
CA LYS A 103 4.96 0.63 -8.76
C LYS A 103 6.43 0.20 -8.79
N TRP A 104 7.04 0.05 -7.62
CA TRP A 104 8.43 -0.41 -7.48
C TRP A 104 8.64 -1.80 -8.10
N LEU A 105 7.76 -2.77 -7.80
CA LEU A 105 7.82 -4.12 -8.40
C LEU A 105 7.78 -4.05 -9.93
N LYS A 106 6.88 -3.24 -10.50
CA LYS A 106 6.76 -3.08 -11.94
C LYS A 106 7.99 -2.44 -12.58
N GLN A 107 8.63 -1.52 -11.89
CA GLN A 107 9.80 -0.81 -12.39
C GLN A 107 11.08 -1.67 -12.34
N HIS A 108 11.26 -2.46 -11.28
CA HIS A 108 12.54 -3.09 -10.99
C HIS A 108 12.58 -4.62 -11.15
N LEU A 109 11.44 -5.30 -11.15
CA LEU A 109 11.37 -6.76 -11.20
C LEU A 109 10.72 -7.33 -12.48
N LYS A 110 10.74 -6.56 -13.57
CA LYS A 110 10.29 -7.00 -14.91
C LYS A 110 8.90 -7.65 -14.96
N ILE A 111 7.95 -7.24 -14.08
CA ILE A 111 6.58 -7.75 -14.12
C ILE A 111 5.66 -6.98 -15.08
N LYS A 112 6.21 -6.12 -15.93
CA LYS A 112 5.48 -5.45 -17.03
C LYS A 112 5.16 -6.42 -18.17
N ARG A 113 5.99 -7.45 -18.39
CA ARG A 113 5.78 -8.52 -19.38
C ARG A 113 5.81 -9.86 -18.68
N PHE A 114 4.81 -10.67 -18.92
CA PHE A 114 4.77 -12.02 -18.38
C PHE A 114 5.42 -12.98 -19.37
N TRP A 115 6.27 -13.86 -18.86
CA TRP A 115 6.98 -14.86 -19.67
C TRP A 115 6.08 -16.02 -20.09
N GLY A 116 4.98 -16.22 -19.35
CA GLY A 116 3.96 -17.20 -19.66
C GLY A 116 2.58 -16.57 -19.73
N THR A 117 1.71 -17.12 -20.58
CA THR A 117 0.34 -16.65 -20.81
C THR A 117 -0.69 -17.35 -19.93
N THR A 118 -0.32 -18.43 -19.26
CA THR A 118 -1.23 -19.15 -18.35
C THR A 118 -1.40 -18.41 -17.03
N GLU A 119 -2.57 -18.49 -16.44
CA GLU A 119 -2.85 -17.87 -15.13
C GLU A 119 -1.83 -18.28 -14.06
N ASN A 120 -1.45 -19.57 -14.06
CA ASN A 120 -0.46 -20.08 -13.10
C ASN A 120 0.94 -19.48 -13.32
N ALA A 121 1.39 -19.33 -14.57
CA ALA A 121 2.68 -18.71 -14.88
C ALA A 121 2.71 -17.23 -14.41
N VAL A 122 1.61 -16.49 -14.63
CA VAL A 122 1.49 -15.11 -14.17
C VAL A 122 1.53 -15.03 -12.64
N ARG A 123 0.81 -15.90 -11.94
CA ARG A 123 0.81 -15.97 -10.48
C ARG A 123 2.19 -16.29 -9.92
N ILE A 124 2.90 -17.25 -10.51
CA ILE A 124 4.27 -17.61 -10.10
C ILE A 124 5.21 -16.41 -10.27
N GLN A 125 5.17 -15.74 -11.43
CA GLN A 125 6.04 -14.59 -11.68
C GLN A 125 5.80 -13.45 -10.68
N ILE A 126 4.54 -13.14 -10.35
CA ILE A 126 4.20 -12.14 -9.34
C ILE A 126 4.69 -12.58 -7.95
N SER A 127 4.49 -13.84 -7.58
CA SER A 127 4.93 -14.36 -6.28
C SER A 127 6.44 -14.31 -6.14
N VAL A 128 7.19 -14.70 -7.18
CA VAL A 128 8.66 -14.61 -7.20
C VAL A 128 9.12 -13.16 -7.05
N ALA A 129 8.49 -12.21 -7.74
CA ALA A 129 8.82 -10.80 -7.61
C ALA A 129 8.61 -10.27 -6.17
N ILE A 130 7.50 -10.66 -5.54
CA ILE A 130 7.21 -10.29 -4.14
C ILE A 130 8.25 -10.91 -3.19
N ILE A 131 8.58 -12.19 -3.37
CA ILE A 131 9.59 -12.89 -2.56
C ILE A 131 10.95 -12.20 -2.71
N THR A 132 11.36 -11.89 -3.94
CA THR A 132 12.63 -11.19 -4.21
C THR A 132 12.67 -9.84 -3.49
N TYR A 133 11.60 -9.04 -3.57
CA TYR A 133 11.52 -7.79 -2.83
C TYR A 133 11.67 -7.99 -1.32
N CYS A 134 10.96 -8.96 -0.76
CA CYS A 134 11.01 -9.24 0.68
C CYS A 134 12.42 -9.66 1.12
N LEU A 135 13.08 -10.54 0.36
CA LEU A 135 14.44 -10.98 0.68
C LEU A 135 15.43 -9.80 0.65
N VAL A 136 15.35 -8.94 -0.38
CA VAL A 136 16.21 -7.76 -0.47
C VAL A 136 15.94 -6.79 0.68
N ALA A 137 14.67 -6.57 1.05
CA ALA A 137 14.30 -5.71 2.17
C ALA A 137 14.79 -6.27 3.52
N ILE A 138 14.76 -7.59 3.71
CA ILE A 138 15.31 -8.25 4.90
C ILE A 138 16.83 -8.03 4.97
N VAL A 139 17.55 -8.29 3.91
CA VAL A 139 19.01 -8.05 3.85
C VAL A 139 19.33 -6.59 4.16
N GLN A 140 18.61 -5.65 3.54
CA GLN A 140 18.79 -4.22 3.79
C GLN A 140 18.56 -3.86 5.26
N TYR A 141 17.51 -4.41 5.87
CA TYR A 141 17.16 -4.15 7.27
C TYR A 141 18.15 -4.78 8.24
N ASP A 142 18.46 -6.07 8.09
CA ASP A 142 19.32 -6.82 9.01
C ASP A 142 20.75 -6.30 8.99
N MET A 143 21.23 -5.88 7.83
CA MET A 143 22.57 -5.33 7.65
C MET A 143 22.65 -3.81 7.87
N GLN A 144 21.53 -3.15 8.18
CA GLN A 144 21.44 -1.69 8.40
C GLN A 144 22.05 -0.89 7.23
N LEU A 145 21.78 -1.33 5.99
CA LEU A 145 22.39 -0.71 4.82
C LEU A 145 21.77 0.66 4.53
N ASN A 146 22.60 1.70 4.52
CA ASN A 146 22.17 3.04 4.11
C ASN A 146 22.16 3.16 2.56
N ARG A 147 21.39 2.29 1.90
CA ARG A 147 21.23 2.21 0.45
C ARG A 147 19.74 1.99 0.14
N SER A 148 19.31 2.38 -1.04
CA SER A 148 17.93 2.08 -1.48
C SER A 148 17.77 0.58 -1.75
N THR A 149 16.56 0.06 -1.63
CA THR A 149 16.22 -1.34 -1.96
C THR A 149 16.61 -1.69 -3.41
N TYR A 150 16.54 -0.71 -4.31
CA TYR A 150 16.98 -0.90 -5.69
C TYR A 150 18.50 -1.10 -5.82
N GLU A 151 19.29 -0.29 -5.14
CA GLU A 151 20.77 -0.44 -5.12
C GLU A 151 21.19 -1.80 -4.54
N VAL A 152 20.55 -2.21 -3.45
CA VAL A 152 20.81 -3.54 -2.85
C VAL A 152 20.48 -4.65 -3.85
N LEU A 153 19.33 -4.56 -4.53
CA LEU A 153 18.92 -5.51 -5.56
C LEU A 153 19.95 -5.58 -6.70
N GLN A 154 20.44 -4.44 -7.18
CA GLN A 154 21.41 -4.39 -8.28
C GLN A 154 22.74 -5.04 -7.88
N ILE A 155 23.28 -4.70 -6.72
CA ILE A 155 24.51 -5.30 -6.21
C ILE A 155 24.36 -6.82 -6.07
N LEU A 156 23.26 -7.29 -5.46
CA LEU A 156 22.99 -8.72 -5.32
C LEU A 156 22.85 -9.42 -6.68
N SER A 157 22.24 -8.77 -7.67
CA SER A 157 21.99 -9.39 -8.98
C SER A 157 23.25 -9.67 -9.78
N ILE A 158 24.29 -8.86 -9.65
CA ILE A 158 25.60 -9.08 -10.31
C ILE A 158 26.52 -9.99 -9.50
N SER A 159 26.29 -10.08 -8.19
CA SER A 159 27.16 -10.81 -7.26
C SER A 159 26.54 -12.12 -6.77
N LEU A 160 25.47 -12.60 -7.41
CA LEU A 160 24.72 -13.78 -6.96
C LEU A 160 25.57 -15.05 -6.87
N THR A 161 26.62 -15.15 -7.70
CA THR A 161 27.56 -16.28 -7.74
C THR A 161 28.88 -16.00 -7.01
N ASP A 162 29.04 -14.79 -6.47
CA ASP A 162 30.20 -14.41 -5.70
C ASP A 162 30.15 -15.07 -4.31
N LYS A 163 31.31 -15.61 -3.87
CA LYS A 163 31.44 -16.23 -2.55
C LYS A 163 31.88 -15.23 -1.46
N THR A 164 31.99 -13.96 -1.81
CA THR A 164 32.31 -12.89 -0.87
C THR A 164 31.23 -12.75 0.19
N HIS A 165 31.62 -12.53 1.44
CA HIS A 165 30.65 -12.28 2.50
C HIS A 165 29.83 -11.02 2.21
N LEU A 166 28.50 -11.07 2.41
CA LEU A 166 27.59 -9.97 2.04
C LEU A 166 28.02 -8.61 2.56
N GLN A 167 28.49 -8.53 3.80
CA GLN A 167 28.93 -7.28 4.41
C GLN A 167 30.14 -6.68 3.70
N GLU A 168 31.09 -7.52 3.31
CA GLU A 168 32.25 -7.11 2.53
C GLU A 168 31.86 -6.69 1.11
N LEU A 169 30.94 -7.42 0.49
CA LEU A 169 30.37 -7.09 -0.80
C LEU A 169 29.75 -5.68 -0.83
N PHE A 170 28.90 -5.38 0.13
CA PHE A 170 28.24 -4.05 0.20
C PHE A 170 29.20 -2.92 0.57
N ASN A 171 30.26 -3.20 1.31
CA ASN A 171 31.29 -2.21 1.64
C ASN A 171 32.22 -1.89 0.47
N LYS A 172 32.55 -2.88 -0.36
CA LYS A 172 33.49 -2.73 -1.50
C LYS A 172 32.80 -2.22 -2.77
N THR A 173 31.52 -2.50 -2.96
CA THR A 173 30.84 -2.20 -4.22
C THR A 173 30.36 -0.75 -4.24
N ASN A 174 30.88 0.05 -5.18
CA ASN A 174 30.34 1.35 -5.49
C ASN A 174 29.14 1.19 -6.43
N PHE A 175 27.97 1.77 -6.06
CA PHE A 175 26.77 1.67 -6.86
C PHE A 175 26.91 2.26 -8.27
N ASN A 176 27.73 3.28 -8.45
CA ASN A 176 27.98 3.89 -9.76
C ASN A 176 28.65 2.90 -10.72
N ASP A 177 29.58 2.08 -10.24
CA ASP A 177 30.24 1.05 -11.04
C ASP A 177 29.25 -0.03 -11.50
N VAL A 178 28.29 -0.38 -10.62
CA VAL A 178 27.19 -1.31 -10.93
C VAL A 178 26.26 -0.74 -12.00
N LYS A 179 25.95 0.55 -11.91
CA LYS A 179 25.05 1.24 -12.85
C LYS A 179 25.65 1.29 -14.26
N GLU A 180 26.96 1.44 -14.39
CA GLU A 180 27.65 1.41 -15.67
C GLU A 180 27.64 0.00 -16.31
N GLN A 181 27.78 -1.06 -15.52
CA GLN A 181 27.68 -2.45 -16.00
C GLN A 181 26.26 -2.83 -16.46
N PHE A 182 25.22 -2.19 -15.89
CA PHE A 182 23.82 -2.42 -16.26
C PHE A 182 23.29 -1.44 -17.32
N ASN A 183 24.11 -0.51 -17.81
CA ASN A 183 23.70 0.34 -18.92
C ASN A 183 23.70 -0.54 -20.18
N PRO A 184 22.52 -1.04 -20.63
CA PRO A 184 22.53 -2.02 -21.71
C PRO A 184 22.98 -1.33 -22.99
N LEU A 185 23.89 -1.96 -23.70
CA LEU A 185 24.22 -1.68 -25.10
C LEU A 185 23.01 -1.86 -26.05
N ILE A 186 21.82 -2.09 -25.52
CA ILE A 186 20.56 -2.24 -26.24
C ILE A 186 19.62 -1.09 -25.82
N PRO A 187 19.52 0.00 -26.60
CA PRO A 187 18.50 1.04 -26.37
C PRO A 187 17.11 0.40 -26.52
N GLY A 188 16.23 0.64 -25.55
CA GLY A 188 14.82 0.19 -25.60
C GLY A 188 14.47 -1.07 -24.80
N LEU A 189 15.36 -1.63 -24.02
CA LEU A 189 15.04 -2.80 -23.18
C LEU A 189 14.31 -2.41 -21.86
N PHE A 190 14.25 -1.11 -21.54
CA PHE A 190 13.72 -0.58 -20.27
C PHE A 190 12.68 0.54 -20.43
N ASP A 191 12.21 0.83 -21.66
CA ASP A 191 11.09 1.73 -21.92
C ASP A 191 9.73 1.03 -21.81
#